data_805ff5331ad1cb6cc5df30b320201f38
#
_entry.id   805ff5331ad1cb6cc5df30b320201f38
#
_cell.length_a   1.000
_cell.length_b   1.000
_cell.length_c   1.000
_cell.angle_alpha   90.00
_cell.angle_beta   90.00
_cell.angle_gamma   90.00
#
_symmetry.space_group_name_H-M   'P 1'
#
loop_
_entity.id
_entity.type
_entity.pdbx_description
1 polymer ?
#
loop_
_entity_poly.entity_id
_entity_poly.type
_entity_poly.pdbx_seq_one_letter_code
_entity_poly.pdbx_strand_id
1 'polypeptide(L)'
;EKQVGLLFSCIGYEDTLVSVIPNRDTINLNFKMKETYYMLDAVGVSVDKIKRYSEPNYVMFDFEIYDDKVFILQRKDNTLKECRILVQDLWLDPIDTINVPNHIEPEKIIVDCTESCQLIGKDSVYQVVKMNSSYELMFPAEKERYNKVLRNIIFFTDKYIYFNELQMDGYISNFFRIGKETKEKEMMFVVNDMKTYRDIKVEKQWHIDHPMLGGSPSAEDWERFVQLTWYHTKDNHLDVIDNTLYYFDHFNGKIQQYDEGMNLLHECEIVYPTEEDFWRYKIYKDKAFGKFYTIFGTAVNEIDTNAGKTKSVANADSWISEKIIIYKGNLYAVTKKKNALKEFESYIERIEL
;
A
#
# COMPACT_ATOMS: atom_id res chain seq x y z
N GLU A 1 -4.69 -61.07 51.88
CA GLU A 1 -5.16 -60.81 50.53
C GLU A 1 -4.56 -59.50 50.06
N LYS A 2 -3.79 -59.47 48.92
CA LYS A 2 -3.19 -58.25 48.42
C LYS A 2 -4.16 -57.55 47.49
N GLN A 3 -4.46 -56.28 47.81
CA GLN A 3 -5.22 -55.42 46.92
C GLN A 3 -4.35 -54.97 45.71
N VAL A 4 -4.90 -55.04 44.50
CA VAL A 4 -4.24 -54.62 43.27
C VAL A 4 -5.05 -53.46 42.68
N GLY A 5 -4.38 -52.38 42.32
CA GLY A 5 -4.97 -51.26 41.58
C GLY A 5 -4.78 -51.46 40.09
N LEU A 6 -5.87 -51.36 39.34
CA LEU A 6 -5.86 -51.36 37.87
C LEU A 6 -6.24 -50.00 37.38
N LEU A 7 -5.35 -49.36 36.58
CA LEU A 7 -5.61 -48.08 35.95
C LEU A 7 -6.15 -48.32 34.52
N PHE A 8 -7.33 -47.79 34.22
CA PHE A 8 -7.91 -47.80 32.89
C PHE A 8 -7.83 -46.43 32.29
N SER A 9 -7.23 -46.31 31.13
CA SER A 9 -7.09 -45.07 30.37
C SER A 9 -7.63 -45.27 28.94
N CYS A 10 -8.47 -44.33 28.51
CA CYS A 10 -9.02 -44.34 27.16
C CYS A 10 -9.20 -42.89 26.68
N ILE A 11 -8.89 -42.62 25.42
CA ILE A 11 -9.06 -41.29 24.81
C ILE A 11 -10.53 -40.86 24.91
N GLY A 12 -10.78 -39.69 25.45
CA GLY A 12 -12.13 -39.15 25.65
C GLY A 12 -12.77 -39.52 26.99
N TYR A 13 -12.05 -40.18 27.89
CA TYR A 13 -12.52 -40.56 29.23
C TYR A 13 -11.52 -40.20 30.33
N GLU A 14 -12.01 -39.93 31.55
CA GLU A 14 -11.15 -39.76 32.71
C GLU A 14 -10.48 -41.07 33.10
N ASP A 15 -9.19 -41.01 33.42
CA ASP A 15 -8.45 -42.17 33.91
C ASP A 15 -9.13 -42.70 35.18
N THR A 16 -9.47 -43.97 35.19
CA THR A 16 -10.22 -44.60 36.27
C THR A 16 -9.37 -45.66 36.94
N LEU A 17 -9.11 -45.48 38.24
CA LEU A 17 -8.41 -46.45 39.10
C LEU A 17 -9.43 -47.36 39.79
N VAL A 18 -9.38 -48.65 39.51
CA VAL A 18 -10.21 -49.68 40.14
C VAL A 18 -9.36 -50.54 41.02
N SER A 19 -9.69 -50.62 42.30
CA SER A 19 -9.01 -51.50 43.29
C SER A 19 -9.71 -52.85 43.38
N VAL A 20 -8.96 -53.90 43.19
CA VAL A 20 -9.50 -55.26 43.16
C VAL A 20 -8.73 -56.18 44.16
N ILE A 21 -9.45 -57.00 44.87
CA ILE A 21 -8.87 -58.06 45.70
C ILE A 21 -9.05 -59.38 44.92
N PRO A 22 -7.95 -59.95 44.32
CA PRO A 22 -8.06 -61.16 43.56
C PRO A 22 -8.29 -62.37 44.48
N ASN A 23 -9.48 -62.86 44.42
CA ASN A 23 -9.88 -64.07 45.20
C ASN A 23 -10.16 -65.30 44.28
N ARG A 24 -9.95 -65.21 43.00
CA ARG A 24 -10.14 -66.22 41.95
C ARG A 24 -9.15 -66.03 40.82
N ASP A 25 -8.95 -67.05 39.98
CA ASP A 25 -8.06 -67.03 38.81
C ASP A 25 -8.56 -66.03 37.71
N THR A 26 -9.84 -65.68 37.74
CA THR A 26 -10.42 -64.75 36.76
C THR A 26 -11.38 -63.80 37.46
N ILE A 27 -11.23 -62.50 37.23
CA ILE A 27 -12.08 -61.41 37.74
C ILE A 27 -12.72 -60.69 36.58
N ASN A 28 -14.05 -60.68 36.51
CA ASN A 28 -14.80 -59.88 35.57
C ASN A 28 -15.10 -58.50 36.20
N LEU A 29 -14.57 -57.44 35.62
CA LEU A 29 -14.78 -56.09 36.06
C LEU A 29 -15.77 -55.37 35.13
N ASN A 30 -16.81 -54.79 35.68
CA ASN A 30 -17.80 -54.02 34.98
C ASN A 30 -17.86 -52.61 35.62
N PHE A 31 -17.33 -51.62 34.91
CA PHE A 31 -17.31 -50.23 35.40
C PHE A 31 -17.56 -49.28 34.25
N LYS A 32 -18.03 -48.07 34.53
CA LYS A 32 -18.20 -46.98 33.55
C LYS A 32 -17.11 -45.98 33.77
N MET A 33 -16.41 -45.64 32.68
CA MET A 33 -15.51 -44.49 32.64
C MET A 33 -16.35 -43.23 32.43
N LYS A 34 -15.93 -42.13 33.03
CA LYS A 34 -16.57 -40.84 32.84
C LYS A 34 -16.00 -40.16 31.59
N GLU A 35 -16.88 -39.75 30.70
CA GLU A 35 -16.46 -38.97 29.55
C GLU A 35 -15.82 -37.65 29.98
N THR A 36 -14.69 -37.31 29.38
CA THR A 36 -14.02 -36.03 29.58
C THR A 36 -13.75 -35.40 28.23
N TYR A 37 -14.10 -34.13 28.12
CA TYR A 37 -13.80 -33.32 26.97
C TYR A 37 -12.61 -32.46 27.37
N TYR A 38 -11.42 -32.78 26.85
CA TYR A 38 -10.34 -31.81 26.83
C TYR A 38 -10.73 -30.75 25.79
N MET A 39 -11.15 -29.57 26.24
CA MET A 39 -11.06 -28.42 25.40
C MET A 39 -9.55 -28.24 25.14
N LEU A 40 -9.11 -28.63 23.97
CA LEU A 40 -7.84 -28.13 23.44
C LEU A 40 -7.96 -26.62 23.51
N ASP A 41 -7.08 -25.95 24.23
CA ASP A 41 -6.91 -24.52 24.12
C ASP A 41 -6.84 -24.24 22.61
N ALA A 42 -7.66 -23.29 22.15
CA ALA A 42 -7.63 -22.89 20.76
C ALA A 42 -6.15 -22.66 20.46
N VAL A 43 -5.58 -23.51 19.62
CA VAL A 43 -4.25 -23.26 19.08
C VAL A 43 -4.44 -21.97 18.31
N GLY A 44 -4.08 -20.87 18.97
CA GLY A 44 -3.96 -19.60 18.29
C GLY A 44 -2.88 -19.81 17.26
N VAL A 45 -3.27 -20.18 16.04
CA VAL A 45 -2.42 -20.03 14.88
C VAL A 45 -2.33 -18.51 14.72
N SER A 46 -1.38 -17.90 15.41
CA SER A 46 -0.92 -16.58 15.04
C SER A 46 -0.26 -16.78 13.68
N VAL A 47 -1.06 -16.68 12.62
CA VAL A 47 -0.51 -16.38 11.31
C VAL A 47 0.21 -15.07 11.54
N ASP A 48 1.53 -15.06 11.37
CA ASP A 48 2.29 -13.83 11.41
C ASP A 48 1.63 -12.89 10.41
N LYS A 49 0.90 -11.88 10.91
CA LYS A 49 0.20 -10.89 10.08
C LYS A 49 1.16 -10.12 9.19
N ILE A 50 2.46 -10.25 9.45
CA ILE A 50 3.52 -9.56 8.75
C ILE A 50 4.49 -10.60 8.15
N LYS A 51 4.57 -10.64 6.84
CA LYS A 51 5.61 -11.40 6.12
C LYS A 51 6.62 -10.42 5.52
N ARG A 52 7.91 -10.72 5.65
CA ARG A 52 9.02 -9.93 5.10
C ARG A 52 9.86 -10.76 4.17
N TYR A 53 10.33 -10.13 3.11
CA TYR A 53 11.30 -10.71 2.19
C TYR A 53 12.44 -9.74 1.94
N SER A 54 13.66 -10.21 2.07
CA SER A 54 14.88 -9.51 1.68
C SER A 54 15.79 -10.46 0.92
N GLU A 55 16.66 -9.91 0.11
CA GLU A 55 17.63 -10.71 -0.65
C GLU A 55 19.04 -10.16 -0.44
N PRO A 56 19.99 -11.00 -0.01
CA PRO A 56 21.38 -10.59 0.14
C PRO A 56 21.98 -10.04 -1.16
N ASN A 57 22.80 -9.01 -1.07
CA ASN A 57 23.48 -8.33 -2.18
C ASN A 57 22.55 -7.59 -3.18
N TYR A 58 21.27 -7.47 -2.88
CA TYR A 58 20.33 -6.66 -3.68
C TYR A 58 19.61 -5.63 -2.83
N VAL A 59 19.50 -4.42 -3.34
CA VAL A 59 18.73 -3.33 -2.75
C VAL A 59 17.44 -3.17 -3.54
N MET A 60 16.31 -3.29 -2.84
CA MET A 60 14.99 -3.02 -3.40
C MET A 60 14.75 -1.51 -3.38
N PHE A 61 14.30 -0.92 -4.46
CA PHE A 61 14.06 0.52 -4.53
C PHE A 61 12.69 0.92 -5.08
N ASP A 62 11.98 0.00 -5.74
CA ASP A 62 10.58 0.19 -6.13
C ASP A 62 9.88 -1.17 -6.29
N PHE A 63 8.56 -1.17 -6.30
CA PHE A 63 7.76 -2.36 -6.54
C PHE A 63 6.38 -2.01 -7.09
N GLU A 64 5.71 -2.99 -7.70
CA GLU A 64 4.34 -2.85 -8.19
C GLU A 64 3.60 -4.17 -8.08
N ILE A 65 2.26 -4.13 -8.03
CA ILE A 65 1.41 -5.33 -8.06
C ILE A 65 0.66 -5.38 -9.38
N TYR A 66 0.88 -6.44 -10.13
CA TYR A 66 0.29 -6.66 -11.44
C TYR A 66 0.04 -8.15 -11.68
N ASP A 67 -1.07 -8.52 -12.31
CA ASP A 67 -1.45 -9.92 -12.62
C ASP A 67 -1.34 -10.84 -11.38
N ASP A 68 -1.85 -10.38 -10.20
CA ASP A 68 -1.78 -11.09 -8.92
C ASP A 68 -0.36 -11.46 -8.49
N LYS A 69 0.63 -10.66 -8.87
CA LYS A 69 2.05 -10.84 -8.52
C LYS A 69 2.69 -9.53 -8.09
N VAL A 70 3.72 -9.64 -7.28
CA VAL A 70 4.53 -8.53 -6.81
C VAL A 70 5.80 -8.45 -7.66
N PHE A 71 5.98 -7.36 -8.38
CA PHE A 71 7.16 -7.06 -9.19
C PHE A 71 8.06 -6.12 -8.41
N ILE A 72 9.22 -6.58 -7.99
CA ILE A 72 10.15 -5.84 -7.15
C ILE A 72 11.35 -5.43 -7.98
N LEU A 73 11.54 -4.13 -8.15
CA LEU A 73 12.68 -3.58 -8.85
C LEU A 73 13.88 -3.53 -7.90
N GLN A 74 14.92 -4.26 -8.24
CA GLN A 74 16.12 -4.45 -7.45
C GLN A 74 17.37 -4.06 -8.23
N ARG A 75 18.38 -3.56 -7.53
CA ARG A 75 19.73 -3.44 -8.09
C ARG A 75 20.71 -4.16 -7.18
N LYS A 76 21.75 -4.69 -7.77
CA LYS A 76 22.85 -5.30 -7.04
C LYS A 76 23.56 -4.25 -6.20
N ASP A 77 23.88 -4.61 -4.97
CA ASP A 77 24.50 -3.71 -4.03
C ASP A 77 25.76 -3.06 -4.63
N ASN A 78 25.88 -1.74 -4.40
CA ASN A 78 27.00 -0.90 -4.87
C ASN A 78 27.23 -0.80 -6.39
N THR A 79 26.36 -1.36 -7.25
CA THR A 79 26.46 -1.16 -8.69
C THR A 79 25.17 -0.52 -9.22
N LEU A 80 25.27 0.60 -9.93
CA LEU A 80 24.12 1.21 -10.64
C LEU A 80 23.74 0.41 -11.90
N LYS A 81 24.48 -0.65 -12.25
CA LYS A 81 24.45 -1.27 -13.57
C LYS A 81 23.76 -2.62 -13.63
N GLU A 82 23.59 -3.33 -12.52
CA GLU A 82 22.97 -4.64 -12.53
C GLU A 82 21.59 -4.56 -11.85
N CYS A 83 20.58 -4.26 -12.64
CA CYS A 83 19.20 -4.19 -12.20
C CYS A 83 18.40 -5.42 -12.67
N ARG A 84 17.41 -5.81 -11.89
CA ARG A 84 16.47 -6.85 -12.24
C ARG A 84 15.10 -6.58 -11.63
N ILE A 85 14.08 -7.23 -12.15
CA ILE A 85 12.75 -7.29 -11.53
C ILE A 85 12.59 -8.71 -11.01
N LEU A 86 12.46 -8.85 -9.69
CA LEU A 86 12.07 -10.10 -9.05
C LEU A 86 10.55 -10.18 -9.05
N VAL A 87 10.01 -11.27 -9.57
CA VAL A 87 8.57 -11.53 -9.58
C VAL A 87 8.24 -12.52 -8.46
N GLN A 88 7.32 -12.16 -7.60
CA GLN A 88 6.86 -12.98 -6.47
C GLN A 88 5.35 -13.17 -6.54
N ASP A 89 4.83 -14.19 -5.86
CA ASP A 89 3.40 -14.26 -5.59
C ASP A 89 2.97 -13.24 -4.53
N LEU A 90 1.68 -13.19 -4.24
CA LEU A 90 1.13 -12.29 -3.21
C LEU A 90 1.59 -12.66 -1.78
N TRP A 91 2.19 -13.83 -1.58
CA TRP A 91 2.79 -14.26 -0.32
C TRP A 91 4.28 -13.95 -0.24
N LEU A 92 4.82 -13.24 -1.22
CA LEU A 92 6.24 -12.89 -1.34
C LEU A 92 7.16 -14.11 -1.54
N ASP A 93 6.65 -15.18 -2.18
CA ASP A 93 7.46 -16.31 -2.58
C ASP A 93 7.94 -16.11 -4.03
N PRO A 94 9.26 -16.23 -4.31
CA PRO A 94 9.82 -15.97 -5.64
C PRO A 94 9.26 -16.91 -6.71
N ILE A 95 8.92 -16.37 -7.87
CA ILE A 95 8.39 -17.10 -9.03
C ILE A 95 9.32 -16.99 -10.23
N ASP A 96 9.78 -15.78 -10.56
CA ASP A 96 10.52 -15.47 -11.77
C ASP A 96 11.46 -14.28 -11.58
N THR A 97 12.39 -14.09 -12.50
CA THR A 97 13.31 -12.94 -12.50
C THR A 97 13.51 -12.41 -13.91
N ILE A 98 13.24 -11.12 -14.11
CA ILE A 98 13.46 -10.42 -15.36
C ILE A 98 14.75 -9.62 -15.25
N ASN A 99 15.75 -9.95 -16.06
CA ASN A 99 16.99 -9.15 -16.12
C ASN A 99 16.72 -7.85 -16.88
N VAL A 100 17.07 -6.73 -16.26
CA VAL A 100 16.93 -5.41 -16.89
C VAL A 100 18.23 -5.06 -17.62
N PRO A 101 18.19 -4.82 -18.95
CA PRO A 101 19.36 -4.40 -19.68
C PRO A 101 20.00 -3.13 -19.11
N ASN A 102 21.33 -3.09 -18.99
CA ASN A 102 22.05 -1.98 -18.34
C ASN A 102 21.81 -0.60 -18.96
N HIS A 103 21.45 -0.54 -20.24
CA HIS A 103 21.19 0.72 -20.94
C HIS A 103 19.86 1.38 -20.55
N ILE A 104 18.97 0.67 -19.85
CA ILE A 104 17.66 1.19 -19.47
C ILE A 104 17.76 2.17 -18.29
N GLU A 105 18.71 1.95 -17.36
CA GLU A 105 18.85 2.74 -16.13
C GLU A 105 17.48 2.92 -15.43
N PRO A 106 16.89 1.85 -14.85
CA PRO A 106 15.52 1.87 -14.37
C PRO A 106 15.36 2.80 -13.17
N GLU A 107 14.29 3.58 -13.16
CA GLU A 107 13.94 4.51 -12.08
C GLU A 107 12.79 3.99 -11.22
N LYS A 108 11.76 3.42 -11.83
CA LYS A 108 10.56 2.91 -11.14
C LYS A 108 9.79 1.91 -11.98
N ILE A 109 8.94 1.15 -11.31
CA ILE A 109 7.93 0.27 -11.92
C ILE A 109 6.54 0.75 -11.49
N ILE A 110 5.58 0.81 -12.42
CA ILE A 110 4.23 1.30 -12.18
C ILE A 110 3.21 0.49 -12.97
N VAL A 111 2.00 0.38 -12.45
CA VAL A 111 0.82 0.05 -13.27
C VAL A 111 0.20 1.38 -13.69
N ASP A 112 0.08 1.59 -15.00
CA ASP A 112 -0.48 2.82 -15.54
C ASP A 112 -2.01 2.78 -15.64
N CYS A 113 -2.58 3.89 -16.08
CA CYS A 113 -4.03 4.02 -16.23
C CYS A 113 -4.65 3.04 -17.24
N THR A 114 -3.84 2.41 -18.12
CA THR A 114 -4.27 1.34 -19.03
C THR A 114 -4.24 -0.04 -18.39
N GLU A 115 -3.98 -0.12 -17.08
CA GLU A 115 -3.79 -1.36 -16.32
C GLU A 115 -2.62 -2.20 -16.84
N SER A 116 -1.62 -1.56 -17.45
CA SER A 116 -0.40 -2.20 -17.95
C SER A 116 0.78 -1.91 -17.03
N CYS A 117 1.56 -2.94 -16.72
CA CYS A 117 2.77 -2.78 -15.93
C CYS A 117 3.92 -2.22 -16.79
N GLN A 118 4.50 -1.10 -16.35
CA GLN A 118 5.53 -0.37 -17.06
C GLN A 118 6.80 -0.24 -16.23
N LEU A 119 7.95 -0.55 -16.81
CA LEU A 119 9.26 -0.19 -16.29
C LEU A 119 9.67 1.16 -16.88
N ILE A 120 9.79 2.16 -16.03
CA ILE A 120 10.23 3.50 -16.39
C ILE A 120 11.74 3.57 -16.20
N GLY A 121 12.47 3.75 -17.28
CA GLY A 121 13.89 4.04 -17.27
C GLY A 121 14.19 5.53 -17.37
N LYS A 122 15.46 5.86 -17.55
CA LYS A 122 15.93 7.25 -17.69
C LYS A 122 15.30 7.96 -18.89
N ASP A 123 15.38 7.36 -20.07
CA ASP A 123 14.94 7.94 -21.33
C ASP A 123 13.85 7.10 -22.03
N SER A 124 13.55 5.92 -21.52
CA SER A 124 12.65 4.94 -22.14
C SER A 124 11.71 4.30 -21.16
N VAL A 125 10.61 3.79 -21.69
CA VAL A 125 9.58 3.03 -20.94
C VAL A 125 9.39 1.69 -21.64
N TYR A 126 9.31 0.62 -20.86
CA TYR A 126 9.09 -0.74 -21.36
C TYR A 126 7.86 -1.33 -20.68
N GLN A 127 7.02 -2.00 -21.44
CA GLN A 127 5.92 -2.75 -20.89
C GLN A 127 6.42 -4.12 -20.39
N VAL A 128 6.00 -4.51 -19.19
CA VAL A 128 6.16 -5.88 -18.67
C VAL A 128 5.05 -6.74 -19.26
N VAL A 129 5.40 -7.70 -20.09
CA VAL A 129 4.44 -8.56 -20.81
C VAL A 129 4.62 -10.00 -20.37
N LYS A 130 3.51 -10.67 -20.11
CA LYS A 130 3.51 -12.12 -19.83
C LYS A 130 3.62 -12.91 -21.13
N MET A 131 4.67 -13.69 -21.25
CA MET A 131 4.93 -14.58 -22.38
C MET A 131 4.92 -16.02 -21.91
N ASN A 132 3.83 -16.76 -22.18
CA ASN A 132 3.64 -18.13 -21.69
C ASN A 132 3.73 -18.21 -20.15
N SER A 133 4.86 -18.70 -19.63
CA SER A 133 5.11 -18.87 -18.19
C SER A 133 6.07 -17.85 -17.58
N SER A 134 6.65 -16.95 -18.37
CA SER A 134 7.62 -15.93 -17.94
C SER A 134 7.13 -14.52 -18.25
N TYR A 135 7.84 -13.52 -17.74
CA TYR A 135 7.60 -12.10 -18.03
C TYR A 135 8.81 -11.51 -18.74
N GLU A 136 8.54 -10.63 -19.71
CA GLU A 136 9.58 -9.98 -20.53
C GLU A 136 9.32 -8.48 -20.64
N LEU A 137 10.40 -7.70 -20.89
CA LEU A 137 10.33 -6.28 -21.19
C LEU A 137 10.17 -6.10 -22.71
N MET A 138 9.05 -5.51 -23.11
CA MET A 138 8.69 -5.34 -24.52
C MET A 138 8.22 -3.90 -24.81
N PHE A 139 8.01 -3.61 -26.07
CA PHE A 139 7.40 -2.37 -26.58
C PHE A 139 8.06 -1.10 -26.04
N PRO A 140 9.38 -0.87 -26.34
CA PRO A 140 10.06 0.34 -25.90
C PRO A 140 9.40 1.60 -26.47
N ALA A 141 9.22 2.59 -25.60
CA ALA A 141 8.70 3.91 -25.97
C ALA A 141 9.60 4.99 -25.37
N GLU A 142 9.64 6.17 -25.96
CA GLU A 142 10.31 7.33 -25.39
C GLU A 142 9.57 7.81 -24.14
N LYS A 143 10.29 8.02 -23.04
CA LYS A 143 9.74 8.46 -21.74
C LYS A 143 9.03 9.81 -21.86
N GLU A 144 9.57 10.74 -22.62
CA GLU A 144 8.97 12.06 -22.84
C GLU A 144 7.59 11.94 -23.51
N ARG A 145 7.50 11.13 -24.55
CA ARG A 145 6.24 10.86 -25.26
C ARG A 145 5.22 10.16 -24.37
N TYR A 146 5.67 9.16 -23.61
CA TYR A 146 4.84 8.44 -22.63
C TYR A 146 4.26 9.41 -21.60
N ASN A 147 5.11 10.22 -20.97
CA ASN A 147 4.70 11.19 -19.98
C ASN A 147 3.73 12.24 -20.54
N LYS A 148 3.97 12.71 -21.76
CA LYS A 148 3.11 13.70 -22.40
C LYS A 148 1.68 13.20 -22.61
N VAL A 149 1.50 11.90 -22.84
CA VAL A 149 0.19 11.30 -23.09
C VAL A 149 -0.47 10.81 -21.80
N LEU A 150 0.27 10.10 -20.95
CA LEU A 150 -0.33 9.33 -19.86
C LEU A 150 -0.17 9.94 -18.46
N ARG A 151 0.77 10.87 -18.26
CA ARG A 151 1.10 11.40 -16.95
C ARG A 151 -0.08 11.99 -16.17
N ASN A 152 -0.98 12.66 -16.88
CA ASN A 152 -2.09 13.38 -16.25
C ASN A 152 -3.38 12.56 -16.22
N ILE A 153 -3.39 11.36 -16.82
CA ILE A 153 -4.56 10.47 -16.77
C ILE A 153 -4.58 9.76 -15.43
N ILE A 154 -5.70 9.84 -14.73
CA ILE A 154 -5.89 9.17 -13.43
C ILE A 154 -6.41 7.76 -13.65
N PHE A 155 -7.53 7.63 -14.38
CA PHE A 155 -8.17 6.35 -14.71
C PHE A 155 -9.11 6.49 -15.91
N PHE A 156 -9.63 5.37 -16.36
CA PHE A 156 -10.64 5.27 -17.40
C PHE A 156 -11.91 4.61 -16.85
N THR A 157 -13.08 5.05 -17.34
CA THR A 157 -14.30 4.30 -17.29
C THR A 157 -14.74 3.90 -18.72
N ASP A 158 -15.88 3.27 -18.88
CA ASP A 158 -16.36 2.90 -20.22
C ASP A 158 -16.56 4.12 -21.12
N LYS A 159 -17.06 5.22 -20.57
CA LYS A 159 -17.44 6.42 -21.32
C LYS A 159 -16.40 7.55 -21.31
N TYR A 160 -15.58 7.62 -20.28
CA TYR A 160 -14.72 8.80 -20.04
C TYR A 160 -13.27 8.43 -19.74
N ILE A 161 -12.41 9.42 -20.00
CA ILE A 161 -11.01 9.47 -19.56
C ILE A 161 -10.91 10.59 -18.52
N TYR A 162 -10.37 10.30 -17.35
CA TYR A 162 -10.27 11.24 -16.24
C TYR A 162 -8.85 11.74 -16.07
N PHE A 163 -8.71 13.03 -15.85
CA PHE A 163 -7.42 13.71 -15.77
C PHE A 163 -7.32 14.57 -14.52
N ASN A 164 -6.09 14.71 -14.03
CA ASN A 164 -5.72 15.73 -13.06
C ASN A 164 -4.58 16.58 -13.65
N GLU A 165 -4.83 17.88 -13.80
CA GLU A 165 -3.85 18.83 -14.28
C GLU A 165 -3.42 19.73 -13.11
N LEU A 166 -2.16 19.56 -12.69
CA LEU A 166 -1.56 20.35 -11.61
C LEU A 166 -0.89 21.60 -12.20
N GLN A 167 -1.16 22.74 -11.59
CA GLN A 167 -0.58 24.03 -11.92
C GLN A 167 0.00 24.70 -10.66
N MET A 168 0.89 25.66 -10.82
CA MET A 168 1.52 26.39 -9.72
C MET A 168 2.09 25.47 -8.64
N ASP A 169 2.95 24.51 -9.05
CA ASP A 169 3.59 23.55 -8.14
C ASP A 169 2.61 22.68 -7.32
N GLY A 170 1.40 22.46 -7.85
CA GLY A 170 0.36 21.64 -7.22
C GLY A 170 -0.66 22.41 -6.39
N TYR A 171 -0.51 23.77 -6.23
CA TYR A 171 -1.49 24.57 -5.49
C TYR A 171 -2.80 24.81 -6.22
N ILE A 172 -2.83 24.55 -7.53
CA ILE A 172 -4.04 24.46 -8.33
C ILE A 172 -4.13 23.06 -8.92
N SER A 173 -5.22 22.40 -8.65
CA SER A 173 -5.51 21.05 -9.19
C SER A 173 -6.84 21.10 -9.93
N ASN A 174 -6.81 20.78 -11.21
CA ASN A 174 -7.99 20.76 -12.06
C ASN A 174 -8.31 19.31 -12.45
N PHE A 175 -9.43 18.82 -11.95
CA PHE A 175 -9.97 17.53 -12.35
C PHE A 175 -10.95 17.72 -13.51
N PHE A 176 -10.73 17.02 -14.60
CA PHE A 176 -11.62 17.03 -15.74
C PHE A 176 -11.75 15.64 -16.38
N ARG A 177 -12.78 15.49 -17.17
CA ARG A 177 -13.00 14.28 -17.96
C ARG A 177 -13.16 14.61 -19.44
N ILE A 178 -12.85 13.65 -20.29
CA ILE A 178 -13.06 13.70 -21.73
C ILE A 178 -13.91 12.52 -22.14
N GLY A 179 -15.04 12.80 -22.79
CA GLY A 179 -15.89 11.76 -23.36
C GLY A 179 -15.15 10.98 -24.45
N LYS A 180 -15.14 9.65 -24.38
CA LYS A 180 -14.44 8.80 -25.36
C LYS A 180 -15.05 8.93 -26.77
N GLU A 181 -16.37 9.08 -26.83
CA GLU A 181 -17.11 9.24 -28.10
C GLU A 181 -17.20 10.71 -28.51
N THR A 182 -17.67 11.57 -27.61
CA THR A 182 -17.95 12.99 -27.91
C THR A 182 -16.67 13.82 -28.08
N LYS A 183 -15.55 13.39 -27.48
CA LYS A 183 -14.28 14.14 -27.41
C LYS A 183 -14.41 15.48 -26.66
N GLU A 184 -15.52 15.72 -26.00
CA GLU A 184 -15.75 16.95 -25.24
C GLU A 184 -15.02 16.87 -23.89
N LYS A 185 -14.36 17.99 -23.55
CA LYS A 185 -13.68 18.18 -22.26
C LYS A 185 -14.65 18.88 -21.29
N GLU A 186 -14.86 18.27 -20.13
CA GLU A 186 -15.70 18.80 -19.06
C GLU A 186 -14.88 18.97 -17.77
N MET A 187 -14.92 20.16 -17.19
CA MET A 187 -14.32 20.44 -15.88
C MET A 187 -15.23 19.90 -14.79
N MET A 188 -14.66 19.10 -13.88
CA MET A 188 -15.40 18.47 -12.77
C MET A 188 -15.16 19.22 -11.46
N PHE A 189 -13.91 19.29 -11.03
CA PHE A 189 -13.52 19.89 -9.76
C PHE A 189 -12.30 20.79 -9.96
N VAL A 190 -12.26 21.88 -9.20
CA VAL A 190 -11.12 22.80 -9.15
C VAL A 190 -10.74 23.03 -7.70
N VAL A 191 -9.51 22.70 -7.37
CA VAL A 191 -8.90 23.06 -6.09
C VAL A 191 -7.99 24.24 -6.33
N ASN A 192 -8.17 25.31 -5.56
CA ASN A 192 -7.39 26.54 -5.72
C ASN A 192 -6.87 27.00 -4.36
N ASP A 193 -5.68 26.58 -4.00
CA ASP A 193 -4.99 26.97 -2.77
C ASP A 193 -3.99 28.10 -3.00
N MET A 194 -4.40 29.10 -3.76
CA MET A 194 -3.59 30.29 -4.02
C MET A 194 -3.25 31.11 -2.77
N LYS A 195 -3.98 30.90 -1.67
CA LYS A 195 -3.65 31.54 -0.38
C LYS A 195 -2.31 30.97 0.12
N THR A 196 -2.23 29.66 0.31
CA THR A 196 -1.00 28.98 0.75
C THR A 196 0.19 29.28 -0.18
N TYR A 197 -0.04 29.27 -1.50
CA TYR A 197 1.00 29.65 -2.48
C TYR A 197 1.54 31.05 -2.25
N ARG A 198 0.67 32.04 -2.02
CA ARG A 198 1.08 33.43 -1.76
C ARG A 198 1.83 33.56 -0.45
N ASP A 199 1.35 32.89 0.61
CA ASP A 199 1.97 32.92 1.94
C ASP A 199 3.43 32.39 1.86
N ILE A 200 3.66 31.28 1.14
CA ILE A 200 5.00 30.76 0.90
C ILE A 200 5.89 31.74 0.12
N LYS A 201 5.35 32.37 -0.92
CA LYS A 201 6.14 33.35 -1.71
C LYS A 201 6.50 34.59 -0.91
N VAL A 202 5.61 35.06 -0.03
CA VAL A 202 5.90 36.18 0.90
C VAL A 202 6.99 35.78 1.87
N GLU A 203 6.90 34.58 2.46
CA GLU A 203 7.91 34.10 3.41
C GLU A 203 9.27 33.88 2.76
N LYS A 204 9.29 33.31 1.54
CA LYS A 204 10.52 33.20 0.74
C LYS A 204 11.17 34.57 0.52
N GLN A 205 10.38 35.57 0.11
CA GLN A 205 10.88 36.93 -0.10
C GLN A 205 11.43 37.53 1.19
N TRP A 206 10.72 37.33 2.33
CA TRP A 206 11.17 37.80 3.63
C TRP A 206 12.55 37.23 3.99
N HIS A 207 12.81 35.93 3.75
CA HIS A 207 14.11 35.30 4.00
C HIS A 207 15.22 35.77 3.06
N ILE A 208 14.88 36.12 1.81
CA ILE A 208 15.84 36.75 0.89
C ILE A 208 16.25 38.11 1.40
N ASP A 209 15.30 38.90 1.91
CA ASP A 209 15.51 40.26 2.36
C ASP A 209 16.19 40.31 3.76
N HIS A 210 16.11 39.21 4.54
CA HIS A 210 16.66 39.12 5.89
C HIS A 210 17.56 37.89 6.04
N PRO A 211 18.72 37.82 5.37
CA PRO A 211 19.64 36.69 5.48
C PRO A 211 20.17 36.55 6.91
N MET A 212 20.03 35.37 7.51
CA MET A 212 20.59 35.10 8.83
C MET A 212 22.13 35.12 8.80
N LEU A 213 22.73 35.75 9.80
CA LEU A 213 24.19 35.73 10.01
C LEU A 213 24.63 34.30 10.36
N GLY A 214 25.30 33.61 9.45
CA GLY A 214 25.83 32.28 9.70
C GLY A 214 25.65 31.24 8.61
N GLY A 215 25.32 31.65 7.41
CA GLY A 215 25.08 30.75 6.26
C GLY A 215 23.65 30.27 6.19
N SER A 216 22.81 31.12 5.67
CA SER A 216 21.41 30.74 5.37
C SER A 216 21.39 29.65 4.31
N PRO A 217 20.51 28.63 4.43
CA PRO A 217 20.18 27.76 3.32
C PRO A 217 19.83 28.59 2.10
N SER A 218 20.06 28.08 0.89
CA SER A 218 19.65 28.79 -0.31
C SER A 218 18.14 29.10 -0.25
N ALA A 219 17.68 30.13 -0.95
CA ALA A 219 16.26 30.43 -1.00
C ALA A 219 15.41 29.25 -1.50
N GLU A 220 16.02 28.37 -2.32
CA GLU A 220 15.41 27.14 -2.82
C GLU A 220 15.34 26.06 -1.74
N ASP A 221 16.41 25.88 -0.94
CA ASP A 221 16.41 24.94 0.19
C ASP A 221 15.41 25.36 1.26
N TRP A 222 15.28 26.66 1.50
CA TRP A 222 14.29 27.19 2.43
C TRP A 222 12.86 26.99 1.93
N GLU A 223 12.58 27.30 0.65
CA GLU A 223 11.28 27.08 0.04
C GLU A 223 10.90 25.58 0.14
N ARG A 224 11.83 24.69 -0.16
CA ARG A 224 11.64 23.25 -0.05
C ARG A 224 11.40 22.81 1.41
N PHE A 225 12.13 23.36 2.36
CA PHE A 225 11.93 23.09 3.79
C PHE A 225 10.55 23.55 4.26
N VAL A 226 10.13 24.77 3.91
CA VAL A 226 8.85 25.36 4.27
C VAL A 226 7.69 24.59 3.65
N GLN A 227 7.81 24.17 2.38
CA GLN A 227 6.83 23.31 1.72
C GLN A 227 6.70 21.95 2.40
N LEU A 228 7.80 21.39 2.88
CA LEU A 228 7.81 20.07 3.52
C LEU A 228 7.34 20.09 4.98
N THR A 229 7.40 21.23 5.66
CA THR A 229 7.18 21.31 7.11
C THR A 229 5.96 22.12 7.53
N TRP A 230 5.66 23.23 6.84
CA TRP A 230 4.65 24.17 7.32
C TRP A 230 3.48 24.42 6.37
N TYR A 231 3.68 24.21 5.06
CA TYR A 231 2.67 24.53 4.06
C TYR A 231 2.41 23.34 3.15
N HIS A 232 1.73 22.35 3.68
CA HIS A 232 1.26 21.24 2.85
C HIS A 232 -0.02 21.65 2.11
N THR A 233 -0.01 21.56 0.80
CA THR A 233 -1.28 21.55 0.06
C THR A 233 -2.08 20.32 0.47
N LYS A 234 -3.34 20.54 0.83
CA LYS A 234 -4.25 19.43 1.07
C LYS A 234 -4.47 18.72 -0.27
N ASP A 235 -4.00 17.49 -0.37
CA ASP A 235 -4.14 16.70 -1.59
C ASP A 235 -5.59 16.23 -1.73
N ASN A 236 -6.22 16.61 -2.83
CA ASN A 236 -7.55 16.11 -3.17
C ASN A 236 -7.40 14.89 -4.06
N HIS A 237 -8.18 13.87 -3.78
CA HIS A 237 -8.06 12.59 -4.45
C HIS A 237 -9.37 12.23 -5.17
N LEU A 238 -9.27 11.80 -6.43
CA LEU A 238 -10.38 11.29 -7.22
C LEU A 238 -10.08 9.87 -7.65
N ASP A 239 -11.01 8.97 -7.40
CA ASP A 239 -10.90 7.57 -7.81
C ASP A 239 -12.28 6.98 -8.17
N VAL A 240 -12.30 5.76 -8.70
CA VAL A 240 -13.52 5.06 -9.13
C VAL A 240 -13.55 3.63 -8.57
N ILE A 241 -14.70 3.24 -8.03
CA ILE A 241 -15.02 1.84 -7.66
C ILE A 241 -16.41 1.55 -8.19
N ASP A 242 -16.56 0.47 -8.94
CA ASP A 242 -17.85 0.00 -9.48
C ASP A 242 -18.67 1.12 -10.16
N ASN A 243 -18.02 1.91 -11.02
CA ASN A 243 -18.58 3.06 -11.74
C ASN A 243 -19.08 4.22 -10.84
N THR A 244 -18.80 4.18 -9.54
CA THR A 244 -19.01 5.29 -8.62
C THR A 244 -17.72 6.08 -8.48
N LEU A 245 -17.77 7.37 -8.72
CA LEU A 245 -16.65 8.29 -8.53
C LEU A 245 -16.61 8.75 -7.08
N TYR A 246 -15.46 8.62 -6.44
CA TYR A 246 -15.19 9.07 -5.09
C TYR A 246 -14.25 10.25 -5.12
N TYR A 247 -14.72 11.42 -4.70
CA TYR A 247 -13.93 12.63 -4.60
C TYR A 247 -13.68 12.96 -3.12
N PHE A 248 -12.43 12.83 -2.70
CA PHE A 248 -11.96 13.21 -1.36
C PHE A 248 -11.50 14.65 -1.41
N ASP A 249 -12.37 15.56 -1.08
CA ASP A 249 -12.10 17.00 -1.01
C ASP A 249 -11.56 17.37 0.37
N HIS A 250 -10.28 17.12 0.60
CA HIS A 250 -9.64 17.48 1.86
C HIS A 250 -9.53 18.99 2.06
N PHE A 251 -9.58 19.76 0.99
CA PHE A 251 -9.55 21.21 1.04
C PHE A 251 -10.81 21.76 1.70
N ASN A 252 -11.98 21.22 1.35
CA ASN A 252 -13.27 21.61 1.92
C ASN A 252 -13.76 20.62 3.01
N GLY A 253 -13.01 19.58 3.33
CA GLY A 253 -13.33 18.61 4.37
C GLY A 253 -14.51 17.71 4.04
N LYS A 254 -14.66 17.25 2.79
CA LYS A 254 -15.79 16.45 2.34
C LYS A 254 -15.38 15.22 1.55
N ILE A 255 -16.18 14.15 1.67
CA ILE A 255 -16.17 13.03 0.73
C ILE A 255 -17.46 13.08 -0.07
N GLN A 256 -17.33 13.06 -1.39
CA GLN A 256 -18.45 13.14 -2.32
C GLN A 256 -18.42 11.93 -3.25
N GLN A 257 -19.60 11.35 -3.48
CA GLN A 257 -19.77 10.20 -4.38
C GLN A 257 -20.68 10.62 -5.54
N TYR A 258 -20.26 10.29 -6.76
CA TYR A 258 -20.99 10.65 -7.97
C TYR A 258 -21.18 9.42 -8.87
N ASP A 259 -22.26 9.41 -9.64
CA ASP A 259 -22.37 8.51 -10.79
C ASP A 259 -21.51 9.03 -11.97
N GLU A 260 -21.41 8.23 -13.03
CA GLU A 260 -20.73 8.68 -14.26
C GLU A 260 -21.37 9.91 -14.92
N GLY A 261 -22.62 10.20 -14.65
CA GLY A 261 -23.35 11.39 -15.11
C GLY A 261 -23.04 12.64 -14.29
N MET A 262 -22.18 12.56 -13.25
CA MET A 262 -21.91 13.63 -12.29
C MET A 262 -23.12 14.00 -11.43
N ASN A 263 -24.08 13.10 -11.26
CA ASN A 263 -25.11 13.26 -10.26
C ASN A 263 -24.54 12.90 -8.88
N LEU A 264 -24.69 13.79 -7.91
CA LEU A 264 -24.27 13.55 -6.53
C LEU A 264 -25.14 12.45 -5.93
N LEU A 265 -24.52 11.34 -5.55
CA LEU A 265 -25.17 10.19 -4.91
C LEU A 265 -25.15 10.31 -3.38
N HIS A 266 -24.01 10.75 -2.84
CA HIS A 266 -23.77 10.89 -1.41
C HIS A 266 -22.73 11.95 -1.12
N GLU A 267 -22.87 12.64 0.03
CA GLU A 267 -21.88 13.56 0.57
C GLU A 267 -21.81 13.39 2.09
N CYS A 268 -20.60 13.38 2.65
CA CYS A 268 -20.39 13.45 4.10
C CYS A 268 -19.18 14.32 4.44
N GLU A 269 -19.11 14.80 5.68
CA GLU A 269 -17.96 15.54 6.20
C GLU A 269 -16.81 14.58 6.54
N ILE A 270 -15.58 15.00 6.28
CA ILE A 270 -14.38 14.29 6.73
C ILE A 270 -14.20 14.57 8.22
N VAL A 271 -14.28 13.50 9.04
CA VAL A 271 -14.14 13.56 10.50
C VAL A 271 -12.76 13.07 10.96
N TYR A 272 -12.03 12.33 10.10
CA TYR A 272 -10.68 11.93 10.44
C TYR A 272 -9.71 13.12 10.41
N PRO A 273 -8.62 13.10 11.24
CA PRO A 273 -7.73 14.25 11.38
C PRO A 273 -7.02 14.54 10.06
N THR A 274 -7.19 15.77 9.58
CA THR A 274 -6.55 16.28 8.35
C THR A 274 -5.44 17.28 8.63
N GLU A 275 -5.16 17.56 9.90
CA GLU A 275 -4.20 18.58 10.36
C GLU A 275 -3.03 17.99 11.16
N GLU A 276 -2.94 16.66 11.30
CA GLU A 276 -1.83 16.03 12.01
C GLU A 276 -0.55 16.03 11.15
N ASP A 277 0.58 16.44 11.74
CA ASP A 277 1.91 16.53 11.11
C ASP A 277 2.40 15.22 10.48
N PHE A 278 1.77 14.10 10.82
CA PHE A 278 2.13 12.77 10.35
C PHE A 278 1.19 12.19 9.28
N TRP A 279 0.17 12.93 8.89
CA TRP A 279 -0.71 12.50 7.82
C TRP A 279 -0.16 12.91 6.45
N ARG A 280 0.05 11.93 5.59
CA ARG A 280 0.61 12.16 4.25
C ARG A 280 -0.42 12.51 3.18
N TYR A 281 -1.65 12.88 3.55
CA TYR A 281 -2.75 13.27 2.65
C TYR A 281 -3.02 12.27 1.52
N LYS A 282 -2.60 11.02 1.68
CA LYS A 282 -2.66 10.03 0.62
C LYS A 282 -3.77 9.03 0.88
N ILE A 283 -4.62 8.86 -0.13
CA ILE A 283 -5.66 7.83 -0.15
C ILE A 283 -5.14 6.64 -0.93
N TYR A 284 -5.30 5.46 -0.38
CA TYR A 284 -4.94 4.20 -0.99
C TYR A 284 -6.22 3.43 -1.28
N LYS A 285 -6.33 2.89 -2.50
CA LYS A 285 -7.48 2.09 -2.90
C LYS A 285 -7.11 0.61 -2.93
N ASP A 286 -7.95 -0.23 -2.32
CA ASP A 286 -8.01 -1.65 -2.62
C ASP A 286 -9.14 -1.90 -3.62
N LYS A 287 -8.78 -1.97 -4.91
CA LYS A 287 -9.73 -2.19 -6.00
C LYS A 287 -10.48 -3.53 -5.84
N ALA A 288 -9.82 -4.55 -5.30
CA ALA A 288 -10.40 -5.89 -5.18
C ALA A 288 -11.54 -5.95 -4.15
N PHE A 289 -11.44 -5.15 -3.08
CA PHE A 289 -12.44 -5.12 -2.02
C PHE A 289 -13.33 -3.87 -2.05
N GLY A 290 -13.08 -2.95 -2.99
CA GLY A 290 -13.84 -1.72 -3.09
C GLY A 290 -13.70 -0.82 -1.88
N LYS A 291 -12.50 -0.74 -1.29
CA LYS A 291 -12.22 -0.02 -0.05
C LYS A 291 -11.15 1.04 -0.21
N PHE A 292 -11.25 2.07 0.61
CA PHE A 292 -10.24 3.11 0.70
C PHE A 292 -9.56 3.12 2.07
N TYR A 293 -8.29 3.48 2.08
CA TYR A 293 -7.47 3.53 3.28
C TYR A 293 -6.64 4.82 3.31
N THR A 294 -6.24 5.21 4.50
CA THR A 294 -5.25 6.25 4.75
C THR A 294 -4.31 5.84 5.87
N ILE A 295 -3.18 6.52 6.01
CA ILE A 295 -2.14 6.15 6.98
C ILE A 295 -1.80 7.34 7.84
N PHE A 296 -1.93 7.17 9.17
CA PHE A 296 -1.52 8.14 10.18
C PHE A 296 -0.31 7.56 10.95
N GLY A 297 0.86 8.17 10.78
CA GLY A 297 2.08 7.61 11.34
C GLY A 297 2.36 6.20 10.85
N THR A 298 2.18 5.19 11.71
CA THR A 298 2.28 3.76 11.36
C THR A 298 0.93 3.05 11.29
N ALA A 299 -0.15 3.72 11.68
CA ALA A 299 -1.49 3.15 11.70
C ALA A 299 -2.14 3.20 10.32
N VAL A 300 -2.54 2.02 9.82
CA VAL A 300 -3.33 1.88 8.59
C VAL A 300 -4.81 1.93 8.97
N ASN A 301 -5.54 2.83 8.33
CA ASN A 301 -6.92 3.10 8.66
C ASN A 301 -7.81 2.91 7.45
N GLU A 302 -8.84 2.07 7.56
CA GLU A 302 -9.92 1.96 6.56
C GLU A 302 -10.82 3.19 6.67
N ILE A 303 -11.22 3.75 5.52
CA ILE A 303 -12.10 4.92 5.44
C ILE A 303 -13.53 4.45 5.17
N ASP A 304 -14.45 4.81 6.06
CA ASP A 304 -15.89 4.73 5.79
C ASP A 304 -16.30 5.96 4.95
N THR A 305 -16.47 5.75 3.66
CA THR A 305 -16.82 6.82 2.71
C THR A 305 -18.25 7.33 2.85
N ASN A 306 -19.09 6.66 3.64
CA ASN A 306 -20.45 7.12 3.92
C ASN A 306 -20.51 7.97 5.20
N ALA A 307 -19.62 7.72 6.15
CA ALA A 307 -19.60 8.43 7.43
C ALA A 307 -18.43 9.42 7.56
N GLY A 308 -17.48 9.44 6.62
CA GLY A 308 -16.28 10.28 6.66
C GLY A 308 -15.34 9.96 7.82
N LYS A 309 -15.41 8.75 8.38
CA LYS A 309 -14.64 8.30 9.54
C LYS A 309 -13.61 7.26 9.14
N THR A 310 -12.65 7.06 10.03
CA THR A 310 -11.66 5.99 9.86
C THR A 310 -11.72 4.99 11.00
N LYS A 311 -11.30 3.75 10.68
CA LYS A 311 -11.12 2.65 11.64
C LYS A 311 -9.72 2.08 11.45
N SER A 312 -8.92 2.06 12.50
CA SER A 312 -7.61 1.40 12.46
C SER A 312 -7.77 -0.10 12.25
N VAL A 313 -7.06 -0.63 11.26
CA VAL A 313 -7.13 -2.05 10.84
C VAL A 313 -5.79 -2.75 11.01
N ALA A 314 -4.67 -2.02 10.91
CA ALA A 314 -3.34 -2.56 11.13
C ALA A 314 -2.36 -1.48 11.59
N ASN A 315 -1.21 -1.92 12.13
CA ASN A 315 -0.07 -1.05 12.38
C ASN A 315 1.16 -1.65 11.70
N ALA A 316 1.93 -0.80 11.03
CA ALA A 316 3.26 -1.16 10.55
C ALA A 316 4.29 -0.97 11.67
N ASP A 317 5.23 -1.90 11.82
CA ASP A 317 6.24 -1.84 12.88
C ASP A 317 7.32 -0.76 12.66
N SER A 318 7.40 -0.19 11.46
CA SER A 318 8.41 0.78 11.06
C SER A 318 7.83 1.90 10.23
N TRP A 319 8.60 2.98 10.04
CA TRP A 319 8.27 4.06 9.13
C TRP A 319 8.03 3.51 7.73
N ILE A 320 6.79 3.61 7.29
CA ILE A 320 6.34 3.06 6.03
C ILE A 320 7.02 3.81 4.89
N SER A 321 7.46 3.07 3.89
CA SER A 321 8.20 3.55 2.72
C SER A 321 7.46 4.62 1.90
N GLU A 322 8.16 5.20 0.96
CA GLU A 322 7.61 6.18 0.02
C GLU A 322 6.48 5.60 -0.86
N LYS A 323 6.51 4.27 -1.11
CA LYS A 323 5.49 3.58 -1.91
C LYS A 323 4.81 2.49 -1.11
N ILE A 324 3.49 2.57 -1.08
CA ILE A 324 2.59 1.63 -0.44
C ILE A 324 1.53 1.24 -1.46
N ILE A 325 1.21 -0.04 -1.51
CA ILE A 325 0.11 -0.57 -2.31
C ILE A 325 -0.77 -1.42 -1.41
N ILE A 326 -2.08 -1.19 -1.48
CA ILE A 326 -3.07 -2.02 -0.79
C ILE A 326 -3.79 -2.85 -1.85
N TYR A 327 -3.75 -4.17 -1.66
CA TYR A 327 -4.29 -5.10 -2.63
C TYR A 327 -4.81 -6.37 -1.96
N LYS A 328 -6.07 -6.73 -2.24
CA LYS A 328 -6.76 -7.92 -1.68
C LYS A 328 -6.63 -8.03 -0.17
N GLY A 329 -6.88 -6.92 0.56
CA GLY A 329 -6.83 -6.87 2.02
C GLY A 329 -5.43 -6.96 2.60
N ASN A 330 -4.40 -6.68 1.82
CA ASN A 330 -3.02 -6.66 2.29
C ASN A 330 -2.34 -5.35 1.89
N LEU A 331 -1.55 -4.83 2.80
CA LEU A 331 -0.65 -3.71 2.54
C LEU A 331 0.73 -4.28 2.16
N TYR A 332 1.30 -3.75 1.11
CA TYR A 332 2.67 -4.02 0.67
C TYR A 332 3.48 -2.73 0.72
N ALA A 333 4.70 -2.81 1.26
CA ALA A 333 5.61 -1.67 1.35
C ALA A 333 7.07 -2.12 1.25
N VAL A 334 7.90 -1.31 0.56
CA VAL A 334 9.36 -1.48 0.61
C VAL A 334 9.92 -0.61 1.72
N THR A 335 10.61 -1.20 2.66
CA THR A 335 11.20 -0.53 3.82
C THR A 335 12.71 -0.66 3.80
N LYS A 336 13.41 0.38 4.26
CA LYS A 336 14.86 0.39 4.45
C LYS A 336 15.18 0.45 5.93
N LYS A 337 15.96 -0.50 6.42
CA LYS A 337 16.41 -0.55 7.81
C LYS A 337 17.93 -0.54 7.85
N LYS A 338 18.52 0.24 8.78
CA LYS A 338 19.95 0.13 9.10
C LYS A 338 20.16 -1.15 9.91
N ASN A 339 21.05 -2.02 9.44
CA ASN A 339 21.50 -3.16 10.22
C ASN A 339 22.51 -2.72 11.32
N ALA A 340 22.94 -3.67 12.16
CA ALA A 340 23.91 -3.42 13.23
C ALA A 340 25.28 -2.91 12.71
N LEU A 341 25.60 -3.16 11.44
CA LEU A 341 26.84 -2.71 10.76
C LEU A 341 26.68 -1.33 10.08
N LYS A 342 25.53 -0.65 10.28
CA LYS A 342 25.16 0.63 9.65
C LYS A 342 24.94 0.56 8.13
N GLU A 343 24.86 -0.63 7.56
CA GLU A 343 24.48 -0.84 6.17
C GLU A 343 22.94 -0.80 6.04
N PHE A 344 22.45 -0.34 4.90
CA PHE A 344 21.01 -0.34 4.64
C PHE A 344 20.59 -1.67 4.04
N GLU A 345 19.75 -2.39 4.77
CA GLU A 345 19.00 -3.51 4.23
C GLU A 345 17.63 -3.03 3.77
N SER A 346 17.24 -3.39 2.56
CA SER A 346 15.89 -3.16 2.07
C SER A 346 15.10 -4.48 2.09
N TYR A 347 13.86 -4.40 2.50
CA TYR A 347 12.95 -5.53 2.44
C TYR A 347 11.56 -5.06 1.99
N ILE A 348 10.85 -5.95 1.35
CA ILE A 348 9.41 -5.78 1.14
C ILE A 348 8.67 -6.46 2.27
N GLU A 349 7.66 -5.82 2.80
CA GLU A 349 6.77 -6.43 3.78
C GLU A 349 5.32 -6.45 3.29
N ARG A 350 4.62 -7.52 3.66
CA ARG A 350 3.19 -7.70 3.49
C ARG A 350 2.54 -7.72 4.86
N ILE A 351 1.53 -6.90 5.05
CA ILE A 351 0.75 -6.79 6.29
C ILE A 351 -0.72 -7.09 5.95
N GLU A 352 -1.32 -8.04 6.64
CA GLU A 352 -2.75 -8.32 6.53
C GLU A 352 -3.56 -7.23 7.25
N LEU A 353 -4.60 -6.66 6.56
CA LEU A 353 -5.42 -5.55 7.02
C LEU A 353 -6.72 -6.00 7.71
#